data_89d6237b3884cee3594e0c82c22e0c41
#
_entry.id   89d6237b3884cee3594e0c82c22e0c41
#
_cell.length_a   1.000
_cell.length_b   1.000
_cell.length_c   1.000
_cell.angle_alpha   90.00
_cell.angle_beta   90.00
_cell.angle_gamma   90.00
#
_symmetry.space_group_name_H-M   'P 1'
#
loop_
_entity.id
_entity.type
_entity.pdbx_description
1 polymer ?
#
loop_
_entity_poly.entity_id
_entity_poly.type
_entity_poly.pdbx_seq_one_letter_code
_entity_poly.pdbx_strand_id
1 'polypeptide(L)'
;MPILRKTKIFEEFVMEKKIIYLKAEQSSYVNHGKIHIGDIASVFCEDKEIEKKIKNIVLYEFDEKNEKEGRVFLSILLLIEKISEQIPYGEVRNTGETDMVIYYKAEELKSKKWVQVIKILFICATCFFGAGITVMGYNNDVDLSLIHI
;
A
#
# COMPACT_ATOMS: atom_id res chain seq x y z
N MET A 1 -2.57 -42.43 35.41
CA MET A 1 -4.00 -42.19 35.19
C MET A 1 -4.26 -41.88 33.71
N PRO A 2 -4.77 -42.86 32.94
CA PRO A 2 -4.91 -42.63 31.49
C PRO A 2 -6.09 -41.73 31.08
N ILE A 3 -6.98 -41.43 32.00
CA ILE A 3 -8.21 -40.65 31.73
C ILE A 3 -7.91 -39.16 31.51
N LEU A 4 -6.94 -38.60 32.22
CA LEU A 4 -6.52 -37.19 32.07
C LEU A 4 -5.78 -36.89 30.73
N ARG A 5 -5.14 -37.90 30.13
CA ARG A 5 -4.52 -37.76 28.80
C ARG A 5 -5.56 -37.79 27.67
N LYS A 6 -6.63 -38.56 27.84
CA LYS A 6 -7.71 -38.63 26.84
C LYS A 6 -8.56 -37.35 26.81
N THR A 7 -8.79 -36.69 27.96
CA THR A 7 -9.51 -35.42 28.03
C THR A 7 -8.72 -34.28 27.38
N LYS A 8 -7.38 -34.21 27.58
CA LYS A 8 -6.56 -33.19 26.89
C LYS A 8 -6.53 -33.41 25.37
N ILE A 9 -6.43 -34.64 24.90
CA ILE A 9 -6.46 -34.94 23.47
C ILE A 9 -7.86 -34.68 22.89
N PHE A 10 -8.91 -34.88 23.66
CA PHE A 10 -10.28 -34.59 23.25
C PHE A 10 -10.61 -33.11 23.27
N GLU A 11 -10.05 -32.34 24.19
CA GLU A 11 -10.14 -30.88 24.18
C GLU A 11 -9.33 -30.25 23.04
N GLU A 12 -8.17 -30.82 22.69
CA GLU A 12 -7.43 -30.41 21.48
C GLU A 12 -8.16 -30.79 20.18
N PHE A 13 -8.97 -31.87 20.19
CA PHE A 13 -9.72 -32.30 18.99
C PHE A 13 -11.03 -31.55 18.81
N VAL A 14 -11.56 -30.92 19.86
CA VAL A 14 -12.77 -30.07 19.84
C VAL A 14 -12.36 -28.58 19.76
N MET A 15 -11.13 -28.25 19.45
CA MET A 15 -10.82 -26.90 19.02
C MET A 15 -11.60 -26.61 17.73
N GLU A 16 -12.67 -25.87 17.90
CA GLU A 16 -13.53 -25.37 16.85
C GLU A 16 -12.65 -24.82 15.73
N LYS A 17 -12.64 -25.50 14.58
CA LYS A 17 -11.86 -25.06 13.41
C LYS A 17 -12.32 -23.65 13.06
N LYS A 18 -11.51 -22.66 13.39
CA LYS A 18 -11.81 -21.27 13.06
C LYS A 18 -11.59 -21.06 11.58
N ILE A 19 -12.63 -20.65 10.89
CA ILE A 19 -12.57 -20.37 9.45
C ILE A 19 -12.03 -18.94 9.27
N ILE A 20 -10.98 -18.84 8.47
CA ILE A 20 -10.32 -17.59 8.11
C ILE A 20 -10.57 -17.35 6.63
N TYR A 21 -11.30 -16.30 6.31
CA TYR A 21 -11.48 -15.88 4.92
C TYR A 21 -10.38 -14.91 4.53
N LEU A 22 -9.70 -15.22 3.44
CA LEU A 22 -8.62 -14.42 2.88
C LEU A 22 -9.02 -13.96 1.49
N LYS A 23 -9.03 -12.65 1.27
CA LYS A 23 -9.26 -12.06 -0.05
C LYS A 23 -8.04 -11.24 -0.42
N ALA A 24 -7.23 -11.80 -1.30
CA ALA A 24 -6.06 -11.13 -1.86
C ALA A 24 -6.43 -10.28 -3.08
N GLU A 25 -5.77 -9.15 -3.25
CA GLU A 25 -5.90 -8.28 -4.41
C GLU A 25 -4.82 -8.63 -5.45
N GLN A 26 -5.16 -8.55 -6.73
CA GLN A 26 -4.25 -8.88 -7.82
C GLN A 26 -3.01 -7.96 -7.84
N SER A 27 -3.17 -6.70 -7.47
CA SER A 27 -2.07 -5.74 -7.41
C SER A 27 -2.21 -4.81 -6.21
N SER A 28 -1.14 -4.68 -5.45
CA SER A 28 -1.09 -3.80 -4.26
C SER A 28 0.13 -2.89 -4.33
N TYR A 29 -0.04 -1.65 -3.84
CA TYR A 29 1.03 -0.67 -3.75
C TYR A 29 1.39 -0.43 -2.29
N VAL A 30 2.66 -0.62 -1.96
CA VAL A 30 3.18 -0.46 -0.60
C VAL A 30 4.31 0.57 -0.60
N ASN A 31 4.28 1.47 0.36
CA ASN A 31 5.27 2.56 0.49
C ASN A 31 6.26 2.36 1.64
N HIS A 32 6.15 1.26 2.37
CA HIS A 32 7.05 0.89 3.46
C HIS A 32 7.72 -0.45 3.15
N GLY A 33 8.95 -0.63 3.65
CA GLY A 33 9.78 -1.79 3.30
C GLY A 33 9.29 -3.12 3.84
N LYS A 34 8.48 -3.12 4.93
CA LYS A 34 7.93 -4.35 5.51
C LYS A 34 6.50 -4.55 5.04
N ILE A 35 6.26 -5.62 4.30
CA ILE A 35 4.94 -5.97 3.80
C ILE A 35 4.26 -6.91 4.77
N HIS A 36 3.12 -6.49 5.30
CA HIS A 36 2.25 -7.31 6.13
C HIS A 36 1.10 -7.90 5.32
N ILE A 37 0.52 -8.99 5.80
CA ILE A 37 -0.66 -9.59 5.15
C ILE A 37 -1.79 -8.58 5.03
N GLY A 38 -1.99 -7.73 6.05
CA GLY A 38 -3.03 -6.71 6.06
C GLY A 38 -2.90 -5.61 5.00
N ASP A 39 -1.70 -5.43 4.40
CA ASP A 39 -1.44 -4.44 3.36
C ASP A 39 -1.87 -4.89 1.96
N ILE A 40 -1.93 -6.22 1.76
CA ILE A 40 -2.13 -6.84 0.44
C ILE A 40 -3.38 -7.72 0.36
N ALA A 41 -3.94 -8.10 1.50
CA ALA A 41 -5.11 -8.95 1.57
C ALA A 41 -6.06 -8.52 2.68
N SER A 42 -7.34 -8.60 2.39
CA SER A 42 -8.39 -8.46 3.39
C SER A 42 -8.59 -9.80 4.10
N VAL A 43 -8.45 -9.77 5.42
CA VAL A 43 -8.62 -10.94 6.28
C VAL A 43 -9.90 -10.75 7.09
N PHE A 44 -10.73 -11.76 7.10
CA PHE A 44 -11.93 -11.82 7.94
C PHE A 44 -11.93 -13.10 8.76
N CYS A 45 -12.06 -12.95 10.08
CA CYS A 45 -12.20 -14.04 11.03
C CYS A 45 -13.23 -13.62 12.09
N GLU A 46 -13.99 -14.58 12.64
CA GLU A 46 -14.91 -14.31 13.76
C GLU A 46 -14.19 -13.78 14.98
N ASP A 47 -12.95 -14.25 15.20
CA ASP A 47 -12.11 -13.83 16.30
C ASP A 47 -11.21 -12.66 15.87
N LYS A 48 -11.52 -11.47 16.41
CA LYS A 48 -10.79 -10.24 16.11
C LYS A 48 -9.33 -10.24 16.56
N GLU A 49 -8.97 -11.05 17.55
CA GLU A 49 -7.58 -11.17 17.99
C GLU A 49 -6.75 -11.96 16.97
N ILE A 50 -7.33 -13.04 16.44
CA ILE A 50 -6.72 -13.83 15.38
C ILE A 50 -6.59 -12.99 14.10
N GLU A 51 -7.63 -12.26 13.74
CA GLU A 51 -7.61 -11.36 12.58
C GLU A 51 -6.47 -10.34 12.66
N LYS A 52 -6.28 -9.70 13.82
CA LYS A 52 -5.18 -8.75 14.04
C LYS A 52 -3.81 -9.41 13.97
N LYS A 53 -3.67 -10.61 14.55
CA LYS A 53 -2.41 -11.36 14.48
C LYS A 53 -2.04 -11.68 13.04
N ILE A 54 -2.99 -12.15 12.23
CA ILE A 54 -2.78 -12.48 10.82
C ILE A 54 -2.39 -11.23 10.02
N LYS A 55 -3.09 -10.11 10.22
CA LYS A 55 -2.79 -8.86 9.52
C LYS A 55 -1.37 -8.35 9.78
N ASN A 56 -0.81 -8.63 10.95
CA ASN A 56 0.53 -8.19 11.35
C ASN A 56 1.65 -9.16 10.94
N ILE A 57 1.35 -10.28 10.30
CA ILE A 57 2.38 -11.21 9.82
C ILE A 57 3.15 -10.56 8.68
N VAL A 58 4.48 -10.52 8.81
CA VAL A 58 5.37 -10.00 7.78
C VAL A 58 5.59 -11.09 6.72
N LEU A 59 5.30 -10.77 5.48
CA LEU A 59 5.48 -11.65 4.33
C LEU A 59 6.82 -11.47 3.65
N TYR A 60 7.19 -10.22 3.46
CA TYR A 60 8.41 -9.85 2.75
C TYR A 60 8.96 -8.53 3.29
N GLU A 61 10.28 -8.38 3.24
CA GLU A 61 10.97 -7.16 3.64
C GLU A 61 11.87 -6.69 2.50
N PHE A 62 11.59 -5.49 1.98
CA PHE A 62 12.45 -4.82 1.01
C PHE A 62 13.60 -4.11 1.72
N ASP A 63 14.76 -4.10 1.10
CA ASP A 63 15.89 -3.30 1.58
C ASP A 63 15.71 -1.83 1.17
N GLU A 64 15.11 -1.04 2.07
CA GLU A 64 14.82 0.38 1.85
C GLU A 64 16.06 1.22 1.51
N LYS A 65 17.26 0.72 1.84
CA LYS A 65 18.52 1.45 1.57
C LYS A 65 18.99 1.28 0.14
N ASN A 66 18.73 0.13 -0.45
CA ASN A 66 19.24 -0.23 -1.77
C ASN A 66 18.16 -0.17 -2.85
N GLU A 67 16.91 -0.37 -2.49
CA GLU A 67 15.78 -0.45 -3.43
C GLU A 67 14.82 0.73 -3.23
N LYS A 68 14.80 1.65 -4.20
CA LYS A 68 13.83 2.76 -4.23
C LYS A 68 12.48 2.35 -4.80
N GLU A 69 12.47 1.41 -5.71
CA GLU A 69 11.30 0.82 -6.35
C GLU A 69 11.57 -0.66 -6.52
N GLY A 70 10.60 -1.48 -6.14
CA GLY A 70 10.69 -2.94 -6.25
C GLY A 70 9.36 -3.54 -6.69
N ARG A 71 9.43 -4.76 -7.19
CA ARG A 71 8.26 -5.53 -7.62
C ARG A 71 8.47 -6.97 -7.19
N VAL A 72 7.51 -7.50 -6.43
CA VAL A 72 7.54 -8.88 -5.96
C VAL A 72 6.28 -9.60 -6.37
N PHE A 73 6.45 -10.81 -6.88
CA PHE A 73 5.36 -11.72 -7.20
C PHE A 73 5.18 -12.69 -6.03
N LEU A 74 4.02 -12.68 -5.43
CA LEU A 74 3.67 -13.59 -4.33
C LEU A 74 2.49 -14.47 -4.73
N SER A 75 2.54 -15.72 -4.33
CA SER A 75 1.43 -16.65 -4.47
C SER A 75 0.63 -16.71 -3.18
N ILE A 76 -0.68 -16.93 -3.32
CA ILE A 76 -1.58 -17.15 -2.18
C ILE A 76 -1.12 -18.33 -1.30
N LEU A 77 -0.43 -19.32 -1.87
CA LEU A 77 0.09 -20.47 -1.12
C LEU A 77 1.07 -20.03 -0.02
N LEU A 78 1.92 -19.04 -0.30
CA LEU A 78 2.86 -18.51 0.69
C LEU A 78 2.13 -17.82 1.85
N LEU A 79 1.01 -17.11 1.56
CA LEU A 79 0.19 -16.52 2.60
C LEU A 79 -0.46 -17.60 3.47
N ILE A 80 -1.03 -18.63 2.84
CA ILE A 80 -1.67 -19.74 3.54
C ILE A 80 -0.65 -20.47 4.42
N GLU A 81 0.55 -20.73 3.92
CA GLU A 81 1.64 -21.36 4.66
C GLU A 81 2.00 -20.54 5.91
N LYS A 82 2.25 -19.25 5.74
CA LYS A 82 2.58 -18.33 6.86
C LYS A 82 1.48 -18.23 7.90
N ILE A 83 0.22 -18.22 7.48
CA ILE A 83 -0.93 -18.22 8.39
C ILE A 83 -1.02 -19.55 9.13
N SER A 84 -0.84 -20.68 8.44
CA SER A 84 -0.92 -22.01 9.03
C SER A 84 0.21 -22.29 10.03
N GLU A 85 1.39 -21.72 9.81
CA GLU A 85 2.51 -21.80 10.78
C GLU A 85 2.16 -21.12 12.11
N GLN A 86 1.43 -20.00 12.07
CA GLN A 86 1.07 -19.25 13.26
C GLN A 86 -0.25 -19.70 13.90
N ILE A 87 -1.17 -20.22 13.09
CA ILE A 87 -2.50 -20.65 13.53
C ILE A 87 -2.80 -22.05 12.97
N PRO A 88 -2.23 -23.09 13.58
CA PRO A 88 -2.38 -24.47 13.08
C PRO A 88 -3.82 -25.00 13.14
N TYR A 89 -4.70 -24.34 13.90
CA TYR A 89 -6.12 -24.75 14.03
C TYR A 89 -7.06 -23.96 13.08
N GLY A 90 -6.50 -23.05 12.29
CA GLY A 90 -7.26 -22.22 11.35
C GLY A 90 -7.43 -22.93 10.00
N GLU A 91 -8.66 -22.95 9.49
CA GLU A 91 -8.93 -23.32 8.09
C GLU A 91 -8.96 -22.04 7.25
N VAL A 92 -7.95 -21.87 6.38
CA VAL A 92 -7.87 -20.71 5.50
C VAL A 92 -8.63 -20.96 4.21
N ARG A 93 -9.61 -20.11 3.91
CA ARG A 93 -10.38 -20.12 2.67
C ARG A 93 -10.05 -18.89 1.84
N ASN A 94 -9.43 -19.12 0.69
CA ASN A 94 -9.19 -18.05 -0.28
C ASN A 94 -10.45 -17.74 -1.08
N THR A 95 -10.83 -16.47 -1.10
CA THR A 95 -11.95 -15.92 -1.90
C THR A 95 -11.46 -14.86 -2.90
N GLY A 96 -10.15 -14.62 -2.96
CA GLY A 96 -9.51 -13.66 -3.84
C GLY A 96 -8.66 -14.29 -4.94
N GLU A 97 -7.72 -13.52 -5.45
CA GLU A 97 -6.78 -13.94 -6.50
C GLU A 97 -5.75 -14.93 -5.96
N THR A 98 -5.20 -15.76 -6.85
CA THR A 98 -4.18 -16.76 -6.52
C THR A 98 -2.77 -16.21 -6.60
N ASP A 99 -2.56 -15.27 -7.50
CA ASP A 99 -1.28 -14.64 -7.74
C ASP A 99 -1.40 -13.13 -7.55
N MET A 100 -0.43 -12.55 -6.85
CA MET A 100 -0.41 -11.13 -6.50
C MET A 100 0.89 -10.50 -6.95
N VAL A 101 0.79 -9.25 -7.39
CA VAL A 101 1.96 -8.42 -7.70
C VAL A 101 1.97 -7.25 -6.72
N ILE A 102 3.06 -7.16 -5.96
CA ILE A 102 3.25 -6.07 -5.03
C ILE A 102 4.26 -5.09 -5.61
N TYR A 103 3.84 -3.85 -5.73
CA TYR A 103 4.68 -2.75 -6.15
C TYR A 103 5.14 -1.99 -4.91
N TYR A 104 6.43 -2.05 -4.65
CA TYR A 104 7.07 -1.25 -3.64
C TYR A 104 7.59 0.04 -4.24
N LYS A 105 7.22 1.14 -3.62
CA LYS A 105 7.77 2.45 -3.93
C LYS A 105 8.08 3.16 -2.62
N ALA A 106 9.38 3.29 -2.33
CA ALA A 106 9.80 4.02 -1.15
C ALA A 106 9.16 5.41 -1.13
N GLU A 107 8.55 5.79 -0.02
CA GLU A 107 8.08 7.16 0.15
C GLU A 107 9.27 8.08 0.02
N GLU A 108 9.39 8.73 -1.13
CA GLU A 108 10.35 9.82 -1.26
C GLU A 108 9.93 10.89 -0.24
N LEU A 109 10.79 11.07 0.75
CA LEU A 109 10.69 12.02 1.84
C LEU A 109 9.86 13.27 1.46
N LYS A 110 9.05 13.74 2.38
CA LYS A 110 8.17 14.94 2.30
C LYS A 110 8.74 16.18 1.59
N SER A 111 10.03 16.19 1.29
CA SER A 111 10.71 17.26 0.56
C SER A 111 10.17 17.47 -0.88
N LYS A 112 9.63 16.42 -1.51
CA LYS A 112 9.10 16.54 -2.89
C LYS A 112 7.77 17.28 -2.97
N LYS A 113 6.95 17.29 -1.92
CA LYS A 113 5.71 18.08 -1.91
C LYS A 113 6.02 19.58 -1.97
N TRP A 114 7.02 20.04 -1.23
CA TRP A 114 7.48 21.41 -1.28
C TRP A 114 8.06 21.80 -2.65
N VAL A 115 8.83 20.92 -3.27
CA VAL A 115 9.37 21.14 -4.62
C VAL A 115 8.25 21.23 -5.66
N GLN A 116 7.19 20.43 -5.54
CA GLN A 116 6.02 20.54 -6.42
C GLN A 116 5.28 21.85 -6.23
N VAL A 117 5.07 22.29 -5.00
CA VAL A 117 4.45 23.60 -4.71
C VAL A 117 5.27 24.74 -5.29
N ILE A 118 6.60 24.73 -5.14
CA ILE A 118 7.49 25.73 -5.71
C ILE A 118 7.43 25.74 -7.24
N LYS A 119 7.38 24.57 -7.90
CA LYS A 119 7.21 24.47 -9.36
C LYS A 119 5.91 25.10 -9.83
N ILE A 120 4.80 24.80 -9.15
CA ILE A 120 3.48 25.38 -9.47
C ILE A 120 3.51 26.89 -9.29
N LEU A 121 4.06 27.38 -8.18
CA LEU A 121 4.19 28.81 -7.91
C LEU A 121 5.03 29.52 -8.98
N PHE A 122 6.13 28.89 -9.43
CA PHE A 122 6.99 29.44 -10.49
C PHE A 122 6.25 29.52 -11.83
N ILE A 123 5.48 28.50 -12.21
CA ILE A 123 4.66 28.51 -13.43
C ILE A 123 3.60 29.60 -13.37
N CYS A 124 2.89 29.76 -12.26
CA CYS A 124 1.92 30.82 -12.05
C CYS A 124 2.56 32.22 -12.16
N ALA A 125 3.74 32.40 -11.56
CA ALA A 125 4.47 33.66 -11.63
C ALA A 125 4.88 34.00 -13.07
N THR A 126 5.42 33.05 -13.83
CA THR A 126 5.81 33.27 -15.24
C THR A 126 4.61 33.61 -16.12
N CYS A 127 3.45 32.96 -15.93
CA CYS A 127 2.22 33.29 -16.63
C CYS A 127 1.76 34.70 -16.31
N PHE A 128 1.83 35.12 -15.04
CA PHE A 128 1.38 36.44 -14.60
C PHE A 128 2.27 37.54 -15.15
N PHE A 129 3.59 37.37 -15.11
CA PHE A 129 4.55 38.31 -15.69
C PHE A 129 4.45 38.37 -17.21
N GLY A 130 4.28 37.22 -17.88
CA GLY A 130 4.10 37.16 -19.33
C GLY A 130 2.86 37.92 -19.80
N ALA A 131 1.72 37.76 -19.13
CA ALA A 131 0.50 38.52 -19.40
C ALA A 131 0.68 40.04 -19.17
N GLY A 132 1.37 40.42 -18.08
CA GLY A 132 1.66 41.81 -17.75
C GLY A 132 2.50 42.53 -18.81
N ILE A 133 3.56 41.84 -19.31
CA ILE A 133 4.42 42.38 -20.38
C ILE A 133 3.64 42.53 -21.70
N THR A 134 2.77 41.60 -22.03
CA THR A 134 1.95 41.63 -23.24
C THR A 134 0.98 42.85 -23.20
N VAL A 135 0.33 43.10 -22.06
CA VAL A 135 -0.57 44.23 -21.90
C VAL A 135 0.19 45.58 -21.97
N MET A 136 1.38 45.68 -21.35
CA MET A 136 2.23 46.87 -21.46
C MET A 136 2.72 47.09 -22.89
N GLY A 137 3.13 46.04 -23.60
CA GLY A 137 3.55 46.13 -25.00
C GLY A 137 2.43 46.62 -25.91
N TYR A 138 1.21 46.12 -25.72
CA TYR A 138 0.04 46.54 -26.48
C TYR A 138 -0.31 48.02 -26.23
N ASN A 139 -0.28 48.49 -25.01
CA ASN A 139 -0.53 49.88 -24.69
C ASN A 139 0.53 50.83 -25.31
N ASN A 140 1.78 50.40 -25.34
CA ASN A 140 2.87 51.19 -25.94
C ASN A 140 2.74 51.28 -27.49
N ASP A 141 2.33 50.20 -28.14
CA ASP A 141 2.10 50.20 -29.59
C ASP A 141 0.89 51.03 -30.00
N VAL A 142 -0.16 51.09 -29.17
CA VAL A 142 -1.32 51.98 -29.39
C VAL A 142 -0.91 53.43 -29.30
N ASP A 143 -0.08 53.82 -28.33
CA ASP A 143 0.42 55.20 -28.20
C ASP A 143 1.30 55.60 -29.37
N LEU A 144 2.17 54.72 -29.86
CA LEU A 144 3.00 54.96 -31.03
C LEU A 144 2.18 55.07 -32.32
N SER A 145 1.10 54.33 -32.47
CA SER A 145 0.22 54.42 -33.63
C SER A 145 -0.60 55.72 -33.65
N LEU A 146 -0.95 56.27 -32.48
CA LEU A 146 -1.58 57.59 -32.33
C LEU A 146 -0.66 58.74 -32.65
N ILE A 147 0.64 58.61 -32.40
CA ILE A 147 1.66 59.61 -32.74
C ILE A 147 1.96 59.65 -34.25
N HIS A 148 1.78 58.56 -34.96
CA HIS A 148 1.99 58.44 -36.40
C HIS A 148 0.83 58.92 -37.29
N ILE A 149 -0.29 59.19 -36.69
CA ILE A 149 -1.42 59.79 -37.35
C ILE A 149 -1.34 61.32 -37.19
#